data_02cb9bf03a9a3d6ec178bf71d35a717d
#
_entry.id   02cb9bf03a9a3d6ec178bf71d35a717d
#
_cell.length_a   1.000
_cell.length_b   1.000
_cell.length_c   1.000
_cell.angle_alpha   90.00
_cell.angle_beta   90.00
_cell.angle_gamma   90.00
#
_symmetry.space_group_name_H-M   'P 1'
#
loop_
_entity.id
_entity.type
_entity.pdbx_description
1 polymer ?
#
loop_
_entity_poly.entity_id
_entity_poly.type
_entity_poly.pdbx_seq_one_letter_code
_entity_poly.pdbx_strand_id
1 'polypeptide(L)'
;MKKKLLCFLLAVTCVLPFALTGCGGGDDTTDTGTKPMTLNIYGITGESTTEEAILKVQEKMNEYTEGKFNTHIVLHLYPESEYYSVLDAKFAEIRKIKAEEEAEARRKKAEQNALKQNGQTQKAAGTTAETAADTYEDHGVTKTVYPDEKTTQLDIFMVQGAANLNKYKDAGYVSALSESLANTSKILTRYISASLLATATLDGTGNSAGTVDKGTVYGIPNNYVSGEYTYLLINRELAAKYYYSAADVGTLPTLANYLDDVSKNDKDYITLYNAPTLAVAYLTDTPSLIGGVVSNATNGFSRIIPKDMLSIPGFQNYWQNVYNFRKAGYITDGDYYAMPVDGEGNPKKVAAAFIKGNAALPADYEKDYFVINYANPMMPAGERPGTMFCVGTYTSNVDRCMEIITALQTVPSFRNTFQYGVENVNYTYDEYTGMITYMNDTYSMDPADTGNLFILTPNTGMSETVLKLAENDWALGKQQLRDTVTSPYAMFDFRVVTEKNYKTTSPTYLKNYAAALAAAKEEQGKGFDESKFVYDEPYSGTYTDVILSELVKLSEEYMKKIESFEEYTDESGDTVTIKDYIKQLRKEFEANEYYQLFTDAKNEDSPYSQYNAWYTKAGPQSSM
;
A
#
# COMPACT_ATOMS: atom_id res chain seq x y z
N MET A 1 20.51 -1.85 45.84
CA MET A 1 21.06 -3.07 45.25
C MET A 1 20.14 -4.30 45.32
N LYS A 2 19.36 -4.54 46.40
CA LYS A 2 18.50 -5.75 46.52
C LYS A 2 17.25 -5.75 45.60
N LYS A 3 16.75 -4.60 45.15
CA LYS A 3 15.56 -4.53 44.26
C LYS A 3 15.88 -4.80 42.77
N LYS A 4 17.11 -4.53 42.31
CA LYS A 4 17.53 -4.81 40.92
C LYS A 4 17.83 -6.29 40.67
N LEU A 5 18.22 -7.01 41.70
CA LEU A 5 18.49 -8.47 41.61
C LEU A 5 17.19 -9.28 41.53
N LEU A 6 16.10 -8.78 42.13
CA LEU A 6 14.79 -9.46 42.09
C LEU A 6 14.10 -9.34 40.73
N CYS A 7 14.29 -8.22 40.01
CA CYS A 7 13.78 -8.04 38.66
C CYS A 7 14.52 -8.92 37.63
N PHE A 8 15.82 -9.15 37.83
CA PHE A 8 16.59 -10.01 36.93
C PHE A 8 16.26 -11.50 37.12
N LEU A 9 15.93 -11.92 38.34
CA LEU A 9 15.45 -13.31 38.60
C LEU A 9 14.02 -13.56 38.09
N LEU A 10 13.16 -12.55 38.07
CA LEU A 10 11.82 -12.68 37.48
C LEU A 10 11.84 -12.69 35.94
N ALA A 11 12.78 -11.98 35.32
CA ALA A 11 12.94 -12.00 33.86
C ALA A 11 13.46 -13.35 33.34
N VAL A 12 14.35 -14.01 34.09
CA VAL A 12 14.88 -15.35 33.73
C VAL A 12 13.84 -16.46 33.93
N THR A 13 12.91 -16.29 34.85
CA THR A 13 11.83 -17.29 35.09
C THR A 13 10.67 -17.17 34.10
N CYS A 14 10.52 -16.03 33.39
CA CYS A 14 9.50 -15.88 32.35
C CYS A 14 9.92 -16.39 30.97
N VAL A 15 11.22 -16.64 30.74
CA VAL A 15 11.71 -17.13 29.44
C VAL A 15 11.76 -18.66 29.37
N LEU A 16 11.75 -19.36 30.50
CA LEU A 16 11.87 -20.83 30.55
C LEU A 16 10.58 -21.65 30.33
N PRO A 17 9.34 -21.12 30.43
CA PRO A 17 8.17 -21.94 30.14
C PRO A 17 7.80 -22.07 28.66
N PHE A 18 8.37 -21.26 27.75
CA PHE A 18 8.02 -21.34 26.33
C PHE A 18 8.81 -22.38 25.53
N ALA A 19 9.83 -22.98 26.13
CA ALA A 19 10.63 -24.02 25.48
C ALA A 19 10.20 -25.45 25.83
N LEU A 20 9.19 -25.66 26.69
CA LEU A 20 8.85 -26.99 27.22
C LEU A 20 7.36 -27.39 27.20
N THR A 21 6.51 -26.66 26.48
CA THR A 21 5.09 -27.08 26.30
C THR A 21 4.77 -27.45 24.85
N GLY A 22 5.67 -28.16 24.21
CA GLY A 22 5.53 -28.74 22.88
C GLY A 22 5.86 -30.24 22.85
N CYS A 23 5.69 -30.98 23.95
CA CYS A 23 5.76 -32.43 23.94
C CYS A 23 4.62 -32.99 24.78
N GLY A 24 3.44 -33.11 24.21
CA GLY A 24 2.45 -34.11 24.56
C GLY A 24 2.88 -35.40 23.88
N GLY A 25 3.12 -36.45 24.67
CA GLY A 25 3.62 -37.73 24.20
C GLY A 25 2.71 -38.40 23.17
N GLY A 26 3.29 -38.76 22.11
CA GLY A 26 2.93 -39.67 21.08
C GLY A 26 4.22 -39.90 20.33
N ASP A 27 4.66 -41.13 20.36
CA ASP A 27 5.76 -41.67 19.59
C ASP A 27 5.30 -41.70 18.13
N ASP A 28 5.30 -40.51 17.50
CA ASP A 28 5.20 -40.32 16.08
C ASP A 28 6.44 -39.52 15.66
N THR A 29 7.45 -40.23 15.26
CA THR A 29 8.36 -39.81 14.22
C THR A 29 7.54 -39.66 12.94
N THR A 30 6.61 -38.73 12.91
CA THR A 30 6.16 -38.11 11.71
C THR A 30 7.33 -37.25 11.27
N ASP A 31 8.22 -37.90 10.52
CA ASP A 31 8.88 -37.28 9.39
C ASP A 31 7.83 -36.34 8.81
N THR A 32 7.92 -35.08 9.09
CA THR A 32 7.13 -34.05 8.43
C THR A 32 7.64 -34.07 7.01
N GLY A 33 7.20 -35.06 6.24
CA GLY A 33 7.63 -35.39 4.89
C GLY A 33 7.34 -34.28 3.90
N THR A 34 7.83 -33.11 4.19
CA THR A 34 7.89 -31.99 3.26
C THR A 34 8.97 -32.34 2.26
N LYS A 35 8.54 -32.79 1.10
CA LYS A 35 9.46 -33.08 -0.02
C LYS A 35 10.38 -31.89 -0.22
N PRO A 36 11.68 -32.13 -0.47
CA PRO A 36 12.59 -31.07 -0.88
C PRO A 36 12.03 -30.33 -2.07
N MET A 37 12.10 -29.01 -2.04
CA MET A 37 11.63 -28.18 -3.14
C MET A 37 12.50 -26.95 -3.32
N THR A 38 12.49 -26.41 -4.53
CA THR A 38 13.11 -25.13 -4.85
C THR A 38 12.02 -24.13 -5.11
N LEU A 39 12.13 -22.95 -4.50
CA LEU A 39 11.28 -21.80 -4.73
C LEU A 39 12.12 -20.62 -5.21
N ASN A 40 11.57 -19.80 -6.09
CA ASN A 40 12.22 -18.56 -6.49
C ASN A 40 11.56 -17.33 -5.89
N ILE A 41 12.37 -16.30 -5.66
CA ILE A 41 11.93 -14.98 -5.18
C ILE A 41 12.40 -13.93 -6.17
N TYR A 42 11.46 -13.26 -6.82
CA TYR A 42 11.71 -12.09 -7.65
C TYR A 42 11.53 -10.82 -6.81
N GLY A 43 12.57 -10.00 -6.71
CA GLY A 43 12.57 -8.84 -5.83
C GLY A 43 13.26 -7.61 -6.40
N ILE A 44 12.96 -6.47 -5.79
CA ILE A 44 13.55 -5.17 -6.11
C ILE A 44 14.76 -4.95 -5.22
N THR A 45 15.87 -4.51 -5.81
CA THR A 45 17.12 -4.24 -5.11
C THR A 45 17.71 -2.89 -5.52
N GLY A 46 18.72 -2.41 -4.79
CA GLY A 46 19.43 -1.18 -5.14
C GLY A 46 20.24 -1.32 -6.42
N GLU A 47 20.46 -0.20 -7.10
CA GLU A 47 21.17 -0.13 -8.40
C GLU A 47 22.63 -0.63 -8.32
N SER A 48 23.28 -0.57 -7.14
CA SER A 48 24.65 -1.03 -6.93
C SER A 48 24.77 -2.51 -6.57
N THR A 49 23.64 -3.23 -6.41
CA THR A 49 23.65 -4.64 -6.02
C THR A 49 24.28 -5.51 -7.10
N THR A 50 25.23 -6.35 -6.71
CA THR A 50 25.97 -7.23 -7.63
C THR A 50 25.46 -8.66 -7.61
N GLU A 51 25.61 -9.37 -8.72
CA GLU A 51 25.23 -10.79 -8.82
C GLU A 51 25.97 -11.66 -7.79
N GLU A 52 27.28 -11.38 -7.56
CA GLU A 52 28.07 -12.09 -6.55
C GLU A 52 27.49 -11.90 -5.13
N ALA A 53 27.05 -10.69 -4.80
CA ALA A 53 26.43 -10.42 -3.50
C ALA A 53 25.07 -11.12 -3.38
N ILE A 54 24.26 -11.14 -4.43
CA ILE A 54 22.98 -11.88 -4.46
C ILE A 54 23.21 -13.37 -4.17
N LEU A 55 24.20 -13.99 -4.80
CA LEU A 55 24.51 -15.40 -4.58
C LEU A 55 24.92 -15.68 -3.12
N LYS A 56 25.74 -14.82 -2.50
CA LYS A 56 26.12 -14.97 -1.09
C LYS A 56 24.93 -14.82 -0.14
N VAL A 57 24.03 -13.88 -0.45
CA VAL A 57 22.79 -13.70 0.31
C VAL A 57 21.90 -14.93 0.16
N GLN A 58 21.76 -15.44 -1.04
CA GLN A 58 21.01 -16.67 -1.32
C GLN A 58 21.55 -17.86 -0.52
N GLU A 59 22.87 -18.08 -0.54
CA GLU A 59 23.51 -19.13 0.26
C GLU A 59 23.17 -18.99 1.74
N LYS A 60 23.28 -17.76 2.28
CA LYS A 60 22.99 -17.48 3.69
C LYS A 60 21.51 -17.67 4.04
N MET A 61 20.60 -17.29 3.15
CA MET A 61 19.17 -17.55 3.33
C MET A 61 18.86 -19.05 3.30
N ASN A 62 19.54 -19.80 2.43
CA ASN A 62 19.36 -21.25 2.29
C ASN A 62 19.79 -22.02 3.54
N GLU A 63 20.80 -21.55 4.30
CA GLU A 63 21.12 -22.16 5.61
C GLU A 63 19.87 -22.23 6.53
N TYR A 64 19.00 -21.21 6.48
CA TYR A 64 17.79 -21.17 7.28
C TYR A 64 16.64 -21.97 6.65
N THR A 65 16.38 -21.78 5.34
CA THR A 65 15.19 -22.33 4.69
C THR A 65 15.30 -23.82 4.40
N GLU A 66 16.49 -24.33 4.10
CA GLU A 66 16.77 -25.75 3.96
C GLU A 66 16.60 -26.47 5.31
N GLY A 67 17.16 -25.90 6.38
CA GLY A 67 17.06 -26.49 7.72
C GLY A 67 15.67 -26.43 8.32
N LYS A 68 14.91 -25.36 8.04
CA LYS A 68 13.61 -25.12 8.67
C LYS A 68 12.44 -25.64 7.86
N PHE A 69 12.53 -25.55 6.53
CA PHE A 69 11.42 -25.77 5.61
C PHE A 69 11.72 -26.84 4.55
N ASN A 70 12.92 -27.46 4.57
CA ASN A 70 13.37 -28.33 3.51
C ASN A 70 13.19 -27.68 2.11
N THR A 71 13.55 -26.39 2.00
CA THR A 71 13.32 -25.56 0.82
C THR A 71 14.58 -24.82 0.42
N HIS A 72 15.01 -24.99 -0.80
CA HIS A 72 16.07 -24.20 -1.44
C HIS A 72 15.44 -22.95 -2.09
N ILE A 73 16.03 -21.77 -1.85
CA ILE A 73 15.60 -20.51 -2.45
C ILE A 73 16.57 -20.09 -3.54
N VAL A 74 16.02 -19.63 -4.68
CA VAL A 74 16.75 -18.95 -5.75
C VAL A 74 16.30 -17.50 -5.80
N LEU A 75 17.25 -16.55 -5.71
CA LEU A 75 16.98 -15.12 -5.71
C LEU A 75 17.17 -14.52 -7.11
N HIS A 76 16.13 -13.89 -7.62
CA HIS A 76 16.14 -13.08 -8.84
C HIS A 76 15.88 -11.63 -8.47
N LEU A 77 16.96 -10.89 -8.17
CA LEU A 77 16.87 -9.50 -7.70
C LEU A 77 17.34 -8.55 -8.79
N TYR A 78 16.54 -7.53 -9.04
CA TYR A 78 16.79 -6.53 -10.09
C TYR A 78 16.57 -5.12 -9.56
N PRO A 79 17.30 -4.12 -10.06
CA PRO A 79 16.96 -2.72 -9.81
C PRO A 79 15.52 -2.41 -10.25
N GLU A 80 14.89 -1.43 -9.58
CA GLU A 80 13.50 -1.04 -9.90
C GLU A 80 13.33 -0.65 -11.37
N SER A 81 14.35 0.00 -11.94
CA SER A 81 14.40 0.39 -13.36
C SER A 81 14.22 -0.78 -14.35
N GLU A 82 14.60 -1.99 -13.96
CA GLU A 82 14.54 -3.20 -14.81
C GLU A 82 13.49 -4.20 -14.34
N TYR A 83 13.17 -4.21 -13.05
CA TYR A 83 12.41 -5.26 -12.37
C TYR A 83 11.10 -5.63 -13.07
N TYR A 84 10.24 -4.64 -13.35
CA TYR A 84 8.94 -4.92 -13.95
C TYR A 84 9.04 -5.42 -15.39
N SER A 85 10.05 -4.98 -16.15
CA SER A 85 10.32 -5.48 -17.49
C SER A 85 10.70 -6.95 -17.47
N VAL A 86 11.56 -7.34 -16.53
CA VAL A 86 11.99 -8.74 -16.36
C VAL A 86 10.82 -9.60 -15.88
N LEU A 87 10.06 -9.12 -14.90
CA LEU A 87 8.91 -9.84 -14.36
C LEU A 87 7.82 -10.10 -15.44
N ASP A 88 7.50 -9.07 -16.23
CA ASP A 88 6.54 -9.17 -17.33
C ASP A 88 7.02 -10.15 -18.41
N ALA A 89 8.31 -10.11 -18.75
CA ALA A 89 8.90 -11.04 -19.71
C ALA A 89 8.84 -12.50 -19.20
N LYS A 90 9.11 -12.71 -17.91
CA LYS A 90 9.03 -14.03 -17.29
C LYS A 90 7.61 -14.59 -17.30
N PHE A 91 6.61 -13.81 -16.95
CA PHE A 91 5.20 -14.22 -17.05
C PHE A 91 4.80 -14.54 -18.49
N ALA A 92 5.23 -13.73 -19.46
CA ALA A 92 4.95 -13.98 -20.86
C ALA A 92 5.59 -15.29 -21.37
N GLU A 93 6.85 -15.56 -20.97
CA GLU A 93 7.56 -16.80 -21.27
C GLU A 93 6.82 -18.02 -20.72
N ILE A 94 6.49 -18.01 -19.43
CA ILE A 94 5.77 -19.13 -18.77
C ILE A 94 4.43 -19.37 -19.44
N ARG A 95 3.67 -18.31 -19.75
CA ARG A 95 2.37 -18.42 -20.41
C ARG A 95 2.52 -19.05 -21.79
N LYS A 96 3.54 -18.68 -22.55
CA LYS A 96 3.82 -19.27 -23.86
C LYS A 96 4.12 -20.76 -23.76
N ILE A 97 5.05 -21.15 -22.87
CA ILE A 97 5.42 -22.55 -22.66
C ILE A 97 4.19 -23.39 -22.25
N LYS A 98 3.39 -22.90 -21.29
CA LYS A 98 2.18 -23.62 -20.86
C LYS A 98 1.13 -23.75 -21.95
N ALA A 99 0.97 -22.73 -22.78
CA ALA A 99 0.06 -22.81 -23.93
C ALA A 99 0.53 -23.88 -24.96
N GLU A 100 1.83 -24.00 -25.19
CA GLU A 100 2.43 -25.02 -26.04
C GLU A 100 2.25 -26.42 -25.43
N GLU A 101 2.49 -26.60 -24.12
CA GLU A 101 2.25 -27.86 -23.39
C GLU A 101 0.78 -28.30 -23.47
N GLU A 102 -0.16 -27.37 -23.27
CA GLU A 102 -1.59 -27.67 -23.38
C GLU A 102 -2.01 -28.06 -24.81
N ALA A 103 -1.49 -27.36 -25.81
CA ALA A 103 -1.77 -27.67 -27.20
C ALA A 103 -1.26 -29.08 -27.55
N GLU A 104 -0.06 -29.44 -27.09
CA GLU A 104 0.51 -30.78 -27.28
C GLU A 104 -0.30 -31.85 -26.54
N ALA A 105 -0.73 -31.57 -25.29
CA ALA A 105 -1.56 -32.50 -24.52
C ALA A 105 -2.93 -32.72 -25.19
N ARG A 106 -3.55 -31.69 -25.76
CA ARG A 106 -4.80 -31.81 -26.54
C ARG A 106 -4.58 -32.65 -27.80
N ARG A 107 -3.47 -32.47 -28.51
CA ARG A 107 -3.12 -33.25 -29.69
C ARG A 107 -2.93 -34.74 -29.33
N LYS A 108 -2.13 -35.03 -28.28
CA LYS A 108 -1.93 -36.41 -27.79
C LYS A 108 -3.24 -37.07 -27.37
N LYS A 109 -4.13 -36.32 -26.69
CA LYS A 109 -5.46 -36.82 -26.31
C LYS A 109 -6.36 -37.10 -27.51
N ALA A 110 -6.31 -36.25 -28.53
CA ALA A 110 -7.05 -36.49 -29.80
C ALA A 110 -6.53 -37.71 -30.54
N GLU A 111 -5.22 -37.91 -30.64
CA GLU A 111 -4.58 -39.09 -31.24
C GLU A 111 -4.95 -40.37 -30.47
N GLN A 112 -4.91 -40.33 -29.11
CA GLN A 112 -5.34 -41.49 -28.29
C GLN A 112 -6.82 -41.83 -28.48
N ASN A 113 -7.68 -40.84 -28.63
CA ASN A 113 -9.10 -41.06 -28.88
C ASN A 113 -9.34 -41.66 -30.29
N ALA A 114 -8.58 -41.20 -31.29
CA ALA A 114 -8.63 -41.78 -32.63
C ALA A 114 -8.14 -43.24 -32.66
N LEU A 115 -7.07 -43.56 -31.91
CA LEU A 115 -6.58 -44.94 -31.75
C LEU A 115 -7.58 -45.85 -31.03
N LYS A 116 -8.26 -45.35 -30.01
CA LYS A 116 -9.34 -46.08 -29.29
C LYS A 116 -10.53 -46.38 -30.19
N GLN A 117 -10.90 -45.47 -31.09
CA GLN A 117 -11.96 -45.71 -32.08
C GLN A 117 -11.57 -46.76 -33.12
N ASN A 118 -10.28 -46.94 -33.38
CA ASN A 118 -9.75 -47.94 -34.29
C ASN A 118 -9.43 -49.31 -33.64
N GLY A 119 -9.82 -49.56 -32.39
CA GLY A 119 -9.72 -50.87 -31.75
C GLY A 119 -8.32 -51.25 -31.24
N GLN A 120 -7.36 -50.33 -31.19
CA GLN A 120 -6.01 -50.57 -30.67
C GLN A 120 -5.86 -50.04 -29.26
N THR A 121 -5.92 -50.91 -28.26
CA THR A 121 -5.64 -50.61 -26.86
C THR A 121 -4.14 -50.69 -26.59
N GLN A 122 -3.47 -49.57 -26.38
CA GLN A 122 -2.15 -49.57 -25.75
C GLN A 122 -2.31 -49.65 -24.21
N LYS A 123 -1.57 -50.56 -23.61
CA LYS A 123 -1.47 -50.77 -22.17
C LYS A 123 -0.86 -49.51 -21.51
N ALA A 124 -1.52 -48.95 -20.54
CA ALA A 124 -1.00 -47.84 -19.74
C ALA A 124 0.31 -48.28 -19.05
N ALA A 125 1.36 -47.50 -19.22
CA ALA A 125 2.60 -47.65 -18.46
C ALA A 125 2.34 -47.18 -17.01
N GLY A 126 2.94 -47.93 -16.07
CA GLY A 126 2.64 -47.83 -14.66
C GLY A 126 2.95 -46.47 -14.02
N THR A 127 2.20 -46.21 -13.00
CA THR A 127 2.44 -45.18 -11.96
C THR A 127 3.87 -45.30 -11.43
N THR A 128 4.66 -44.25 -11.60
CA THR A 128 5.94 -44.08 -10.92
C THR A 128 5.67 -43.94 -9.43
N ALA A 129 6.31 -44.84 -8.66
CA ALA A 129 6.35 -44.73 -7.18
C ALA A 129 6.95 -43.38 -6.76
N GLU A 130 6.43 -42.84 -5.69
CA GLU A 130 7.05 -41.70 -5.01
C GLU A 130 8.47 -42.09 -4.58
N THR A 131 9.47 -41.49 -5.20
CA THR A 131 10.85 -41.65 -4.80
C THR A 131 11.10 -40.85 -3.54
N ALA A 132 11.76 -41.48 -2.54
CA ALA A 132 12.33 -40.77 -1.39
C ALA A 132 13.26 -39.64 -1.87
N ALA A 133 13.42 -38.61 -1.05
CA ALA A 133 14.32 -37.50 -1.37
C ALA A 133 15.72 -38.04 -1.69
N ASP A 134 16.28 -37.61 -2.81
CA ASP A 134 17.67 -37.94 -3.15
C ASP A 134 18.59 -37.22 -2.15
N THR A 135 19.56 -37.95 -1.63
CA THR A 135 20.57 -37.42 -0.69
C THR A 135 21.96 -37.82 -1.18
N TYR A 136 22.96 -37.00 -0.88
CA TYR A 136 24.36 -37.30 -1.11
C TYR A 136 25.20 -37.05 0.14
N GLU A 137 26.36 -37.70 0.26
CA GLU A 137 27.27 -37.46 1.37
C GLU A 137 28.35 -36.45 0.97
N ASP A 138 28.52 -35.42 1.78
CA ASP A 138 29.57 -34.43 1.67
C ASP A 138 30.35 -34.36 2.99
N HIS A 139 31.61 -34.78 2.97
CA HIS A 139 32.48 -34.87 4.15
C HIS A 139 31.86 -35.59 5.37
N GLY A 140 31.06 -36.63 5.12
CA GLY A 140 30.39 -37.42 6.17
C GLY A 140 29.11 -36.83 6.69
N VAL A 141 28.57 -35.80 6.03
CA VAL A 141 27.25 -35.22 6.30
C VAL A 141 26.32 -35.55 5.15
N THR A 142 25.19 -36.18 5.45
CA THR A 142 24.15 -36.44 4.44
C THR A 142 23.45 -35.14 4.10
N LYS A 143 23.54 -34.73 2.82
CA LYS A 143 22.87 -33.54 2.29
C LYS A 143 21.69 -33.90 1.41
N THR A 144 20.63 -33.13 1.47
CA THR A 144 19.46 -33.26 0.61
C THR A 144 19.76 -32.68 -0.78
N VAL A 145 19.34 -33.37 -1.83
CA VAL A 145 19.35 -32.84 -3.19
C VAL A 145 18.04 -32.10 -3.43
N TYR A 146 18.14 -30.82 -3.73
CA TYR A 146 16.99 -30.00 -4.11
C TYR A 146 16.81 -30.03 -5.64
N PRO A 147 15.57 -30.07 -6.14
CA PRO A 147 15.33 -30.04 -7.59
C PRO A 147 15.74 -28.68 -8.17
N ASP A 148 16.19 -28.69 -9.41
CA ASP A 148 16.48 -27.44 -10.12
C ASP A 148 15.21 -26.58 -10.29
N GLU A 149 15.40 -25.26 -10.35
CA GLU A 149 14.33 -24.32 -10.70
C GLU A 149 13.77 -24.61 -12.10
N LYS A 150 12.46 -24.65 -12.24
CA LYS A 150 11.80 -24.89 -13.52
C LYS A 150 11.64 -23.59 -14.31
N THR A 151 11.81 -23.66 -15.62
CA THR A 151 11.56 -22.50 -16.51
C THR A 151 10.14 -21.96 -16.41
N THR A 152 9.16 -22.81 -16.08
CA THR A 152 7.74 -22.45 -15.91
C THR A 152 7.35 -22.13 -14.48
N GLN A 153 8.33 -21.84 -13.61
CA GLN A 153 8.13 -21.54 -12.20
C GLN A 153 8.26 -20.05 -11.94
N LEU A 154 7.34 -19.50 -11.14
CA LEU A 154 7.43 -18.21 -10.51
C LEU A 154 6.63 -18.28 -9.20
N ASP A 155 7.33 -18.22 -8.07
CA ASP A 155 6.76 -18.53 -6.76
C ASP A 155 6.42 -17.27 -5.98
N ILE A 156 7.43 -16.51 -5.54
CA ILE A 156 7.26 -15.29 -4.77
C ILE A 156 7.77 -14.11 -5.59
N PHE A 157 7.02 -13.03 -5.61
CA PHE A 157 7.45 -11.81 -6.28
C PHE A 157 6.93 -10.57 -5.57
N MET A 158 7.68 -9.48 -5.70
CA MET A 158 7.35 -8.20 -5.09
C MET A 158 6.49 -7.35 -6.03
N VAL A 159 5.53 -6.63 -5.47
CA VAL A 159 4.66 -5.71 -6.22
C VAL A 159 4.53 -4.41 -5.45
N GLN A 160 4.82 -3.29 -6.11
CA GLN A 160 4.61 -1.95 -5.57
C GLN A 160 3.26 -1.41 -6.02
N GLY A 161 2.46 -0.99 -5.05
CA GLY A 161 1.19 -0.33 -5.27
C GLY A 161 0.09 -1.23 -5.84
N ALA A 162 -1.13 -0.73 -5.81
CA ALA A 162 -2.29 -1.49 -6.22
C ALA A 162 -2.47 -1.56 -7.73
N ALA A 163 -2.01 -0.58 -8.47
CA ALA A 163 -2.11 -0.64 -9.93
C ALA A 163 -1.38 -1.89 -10.46
N ASN A 164 -0.17 -2.15 -9.94
CA ASN A 164 0.57 -3.35 -10.29
C ASN A 164 -0.08 -4.62 -9.72
N LEU A 165 -0.58 -4.59 -8.47
CA LEU A 165 -1.30 -5.73 -7.91
C LEU A 165 -2.53 -6.09 -8.75
N ASN A 166 -3.34 -5.10 -9.12
CA ASN A 166 -4.51 -5.31 -9.99
C ASN A 166 -4.10 -5.83 -11.37
N LYS A 167 -3.05 -5.23 -11.99
CA LYS A 167 -2.51 -5.69 -13.28
C LYS A 167 -2.19 -7.18 -13.27
N TYR A 168 -1.42 -7.65 -12.29
CA TYR A 168 -1.00 -9.05 -12.21
C TYR A 168 -2.14 -9.99 -11.79
N LYS A 169 -3.03 -9.54 -10.89
CA LYS A 169 -4.22 -10.29 -10.51
C LYS A 169 -5.18 -10.46 -11.68
N ASP A 170 -5.48 -9.39 -12.42
CA ASP A 170 -6.39 -9.47 -13.59
C ASP A 170 -5.81 -10.28 -14.73
N ALA A 171 -4.49 -10.34 -14.86
CA ALA A 171 -3.80 -11.24 -15.77
C ALA A 171 -3.81 -12.72 -15.31
N GLY A 172 -4.30 -12.99 -14.08
CA GLY A 172 -4.35 -14.34 -13.52
C GLY A 172 -2.99 -14.86 -13.02
N TYR A 173 -2.07 -13.96 -12.65
CA TYR A 173 -0.71 -14.32 -12.24
C TYR A 173 -0.52 -14.41 -10.72
N VAL A 174 -1.49 -13.94 -9.93
CA VAL A 174 -1.40 -13.88 -8.47
C VAL A 174 -2.34 -14.89 -7.83
N SER A 175 -1.84 -15.67 -6.90
CA SER A 175 -2.60 -16.65 -6.13
C SER A 175 -3.40 -15.99 -5.00
N ALA A 176 -4.55 -16.59 -4.68
CA ALA A 176 -5.34 -16.22 -3.51
C ALA A 176 -4.65 -16.69 -2.22
N LEU A 177 -4.50 -15.80 -1.23
CA LEU A 177 -3.75 -16.06 0.00
C LEU A 177 -4.62 -16.15 1.25
N SER A 178 -5.93 -15.89 1.16
CA SER A 178 -6.82 -15.82 2.32
C SER A 178 -6.86 -17.12 3.12
N GLU A 179 -6.81 -18.28 2.47
CA GLU A 179 -6.81 -19.60 3.13
C GLU A 179 -5.52 -19.83 3.91
N SER A 180 -4.37 -19.59 3.30
CA SER A 180 -3.06 -19.71 3.96
C SER A 180 -2.91 -18.72 5.12
N LEU A 181 -3.44 -17.50 5.01
CA LEU A 181 -3.48 -16.53 6.10
C LEU A 181 -4.37 -16.98 7.27
N ALA A 182 -5.46 -17.68 7.01
CA ALA A 182 -6.33 -18.20 8.06
C ALA A 182 -5.73 -19.41 8.79
N ASN A 183 -4.87 -20.16 8.14
CA ASN A 183 -4.30 -21.44 8.58
C ASN A 183 -2.80 -21.36 8.84
N THR A 184 -2.00 -21.63 7.82
CA THR A 184 -0.53 -21.80 7.89
C THR A 184 0.19 -20.54 8.36
N SER A 185 -0.26 -19.38 7.90
CA SER A 185 0.41 -18.08 8.12
C SER A 185 -0.37 -17.12 9.02
N LYS A 186 -1.25 -17.66 9.87
CA LYS A 186 -2.11 -16.87 10.77
C LYS A 186 -1.33 -15.86 11.64
N ILE A 187 -0.09 -16.17 11.98
CA ILE A 187 0.75 -15.28 12.79
C ILE A 187 0.98 -13.92 12.13
N LEU A 188 0.96 -13.84 10.79
CA LEU A 188 1.15 -12.59 10.05
C LEU A 188 0.16 -11.48 10.43
N THR A 189 -1.08 -11.86 10.81
CA THR A 189 -2.09 -10.90 11.25
C THR A 189 -1.72 -10.14 12.53
N ARG A 190 -0.68 -10.56 13.24
CA ARG A 190 -0.12 -9.84 14.40
C ARG A 190 0.99 -8.86 14.03
N TYR A 191 1.60 -9.05 12.86
CA TYR A 191 2.74 -8.25 12.37
C TYR A 191 2.33 -7.25 11.29
N ILE A 192 1.18 -7.43 10.67
CA ILE A 192 0.66 -6.57 9.61
C ILE A 192 -0.68 -6.01 10.07
N SER A 193 -0.84 -4.68 10.00
CA SER A 193 -2.09 -4.05 10.40
C SER A 193 -3.24 -4.47 9.47
N ALA A 194 -4.45 -4.55 10.01
CA ALA A 194 -5.64 -4.89 9.23
C ALA A 194 -5.91 -3.87 8.10
N SER A 195 -5.59 -2.60 8.32
CA SER A 195 -5.73 -1.55 7.30
C SER A 195 -4.76 -1.74 6.13
N LEU A 196 -3.51 -2.15 6.39
CA LEU A 196 -2.56 -2.49 5.35
C LEU A 196 -2.97 -3.76 4.60
N LEU A 197 -3.37 -4.80 5.33
CA LEU A 197 -3.81 -6.05 4.69
C LEU A 197 -5.06 -5.82 3.82
N ALA A 198 -5.94 -4.89 4.20
CA ALA A 198 -7.08 -4.49 3.39
C ALA A 198 -6.67 -3.90 2.03
N THR A 199 -5.51 -3.25 1.93
CA THR A 199 -5.02 -2.71 0.64
C THR A 199 -4.66 -3.79 -0.38
N ALA A 200 -4.38 -5.01 0.07
CA ALA A 200 -4.11 -6.19 -0.75
C ALA A 200 -5.31 -7.15 -0.86
N THR A 201 -6.48 -6.73 -0.35
CA THR A 201 -7.73 -7.52 -0.38
C THR A 201 -8.60 -7.00 -1.53
N LEU A 202 -8.84 -7.84 -2.52
CA LEU A 202 -9.58 -7.50 -3.74
C LEU A 202 -10.78 -8.42 -3.93
N ASP A 203 -11.63 -8.11 -4.90
CA ASP A 203 -12.77 -8.94 -5.36
C ASP A 203 -13.81 -9.30 -4.29
N GLY A 204 -13.95 -8.49 -3.23
CA GLY A 204 -15.06 -8.68 -2.30
C GLY A 204 -16.41 -8.58 -3.04
N THR A 205 -17.20 -9.64 -2.96
CA THR A 205 -18.55 -9.64 -3.55
C THR A 205 -19.58 -9.75 -2.43
N GLY A 206 -20.44 -8.75 -2.31
CA GLY A 206 -21.68 -8.94 -1.56
C GLY A 206 -22.55 -9.95 -2.34
N ASN A 207 -22.83 -11.12 -1.75
CA ASN A 207 -23.77 -12.02 -2.37
C ASN A 207 -25.22 -11.60 -2.04
N SER A 208 -26.17 -12.00 -2.89
CA SER A 208 -27.59 -11.73 -2.73
C SER A 208 -28.24 -12.38 -1.49
N ALA A 209 -27.49 -13.11 -0.68
CA ALA A 209 -27.93 -13.77 0.55
C ALA A 209 -27.55 -13.00 1.83
N GLY A 210 -27.00 -11.78 1.73
CA GLY A 210 -26.63 -10.95 2.89
C GLY A 210 -25.34 -11.38 3.61
N THR A 211 -24.62 -12.37 3.11
CA THR A 211 -23.25 -12.67 3.56
C THR A 211 -22.27 -11.86 2.75
N VAL A 212 -21.57 -10.97 3.43
CA VAL A 212 -20.50 -10.16 2.83
C VAL A 212 -19.30 -11.07 2.59
N ASP A 213 -18.97 -11.31 1.33
CA ASP A 213 -17.65 -11.82 1.00
C ASP A 213 -16.64 -10.68 1.21
N LYS A 214 -15.77 -10.86 2.20
CA LYS A 214 -14.79 -9.85 2.62
C LYS A 214 -13.69 -9.61 1.58
N GLY A 215 -13.77 -10.23 0.42
CA GLY A 215 -12.73 -10.21 -0.59
C GLY A 215 -11.62 -11.24 -0.32
N THR A 216 -10.72 -11.34 -1.27
CA THR A 216 -9.59 -12.26 -1.25
C THR A 216 -8.30 -11.47 -1.12
N VAL A 217 -7.42 -11.89 -0.22
CA VAL A 217 -6.07 -11.32 -0.08
C VAL A 217 -5.18 -11.88 -1.20
N TYR A 218 -4.52 -11.00 -1.94
CA TYR A 218 -3.62 -11.35 -3.04
C TYR A 218 -2.16 -10.95 -2.80
N GLY A 219 -1.88 -10.21 -1.73
CA GLY A 219 -0.52 -9.80 -1.39
C GLY A 219 -0.34 -9.65 0.11
N ILE A 220 0.90 -9.75 0.56
CA ILE A 220 1.30 -9.52 1.95
C ILE A 220 2.10 -8.22 1.99
N PRO A 221 1.48 -7.08 2.38
CA PRO A 221 2.15 -5.79 2.38
C PRO A 221 3.23 -5.71 3.44
N ASN A 222 4.31 -5.00 3.11
CA ASN A 222 5.31 -4.61 4.08
C ASN A 222 4.74 -3.54 5.03
N ASN A 223 5.17 -3.58 6.27
CA ASN A 223 4.65 -2.76 7.34
C ASN A 223 5.69 -1.69 7.73
N TYR A 224 5.79 -0.65 6.91
CA TYR A 224 6.69 0.47 7.11
C TYR A 224 5.92 1.78 7.32
N VAL A 225 6.53 2.75 7.99
CA VAL A 225 5.88 4.06 8.25
C VAL A 225 5.68 4.81 6.95
N SER A 226 4.46 5.26 6.73
CA SER A 226 4.10 6.14 5.63
C SER A 226 3.17 7.24 6.11
N GLY A 227 3.19 8.36 5.39
CA GLY A 227 2.45 9.55 5.76
C GLY A 227 3.06 10.29 6.96
N GLU A 228 2.60 11.49 7.20
CA GLU A 228 3.08 12.38 8.24
C GLU A 228 1.92 13.04 8.95
N TYR A 229 2.11 13.28 10.25
CA TYR A 229 1.21 14.16 11.01
C TYR A 229 1.39 15.60 10.55
N THR A 230 0.34 16.38 10.66
CA THR A 230 0.45 17.82 10.77
C THR A 230 0.23 18.20 12.23
N TYR A 231 1.19 18.89 12.79
CA TYR A 231 1.13 19.40 14.15
C TYR A 231 0.88 20.91 14.15
N LEU A 232 0.06 21.36 15.11
CA LEU A 232 -0.06 22.75 15.47
C LEU A 232 0.78 22.99 16.72
N LEU A 233 1.82 23.81 16.59
CA LEU A 233 2.66 24.27 17.68
C LEU A 233 2.13 25.60 18.18
N ILE A 234 2.00 25.75 19.53
CA ILE A 234 1.60 26.99 20.19
C ILE A 234 2.63 27.32 21.25
N ASN A 235 3.25 28.48 21.15
CA ASN A 235 4.26 28.93 22.09
C ASN A 235 3.70 29.00 23.52
N ARG A 236 4.32 28.27 24.46
CA ARG A 236 3.82 28.12 25.84
C ARG A 236 3.88 29.41 26.62
N GLU A 237 4.94 30.21 26.43
CA GLU A 237 5.12 31.48 27.12
C GLU A 237 4.03 32.48 26.71
N LEU A 238 3.78 32.64 25.42
CA LEU A 238 2.73 33.51 24.91
C LEU A 238 1.33 33.00 25.26
N ALA A 239 1.10 31.69 25.19
CA ALA A 239 -0.18 31.11 25.61
C ALA A 239 -0.45 31.42 27.11
N ALA A 240 0.54 31.25 27.98
CA ALA A 240 0.43 31.59 29.39
C ALA A 240 0.21 33.09 29.60
N LYS A 241 0.93 33.95 28.85
CA LYS A 241 0.78 35.42 28.90
C LYS A 241 -0.65 35.87 28.62
N TYR A 242 -1.32 35.20 27.66
CA TYR A 242 -2.68 35.54 27.22
C TYR A 242 -3.76 34.63 27.80
N TYR A 243 -3.41 33.75 28.75
CA TYR A 243 -4.32 32.82 29.43
C TYR A 243 -4.98 31.79 28.54
N TYR A 244 -4.28 31.31 27.48
CA TYR A 244 -4.74 30.23 26.64
C TYR A 244 -4.15 28.89 27.07
N SER A 245 -4.96 27.84 27.02
CA SER A 245 -4.52 26.45 27.10
C SER A 245 -4.48 25.80 25.69
N ALA A 246 -3.89 24.62 25.60
CA ALA A 246 -3.89 23.87 24.35
C ALA A 246 -5.31 23.58 23.80
N ALA A 247 -6.29 23.38 24.71
CA ALA A 247 -7.68 23.15 24.33
C ALA A 247 -8.34 24.39 23.72
N ASP A 248 -7.91 25.59 24.18
CA ASP A 248 -8.49 26.85 23.73
C ASP A 248 -8.04 27.25 22.31
N VAL A 249 -6.98 26.65 21.78
CA VAL A 249 -6.35 27.02 20.51
C VAL A 249 -6.28 25.86 19.50
N GLY A 250 -6.89 24.73 19.82
CA GLY A 250 -6.77 23.48 19.04
C GLY A 250 -7.53 23.46 17.71
N THR A 251 -8.37 24.46 17.42
CA THR A 251 -9.12 24.54 16.15
C THR A 251 -8.88 25.89 15.47
N LEU A 252 -9.04 25.97 14.15
CA LEU A 252 -8.81 27.22 13.42
C LEU A 252 -9.66 28.40 13.94
N PRO A 253 -10.96 28.23 14.22
CA PRO A 253 -11.74 29.32 14.78
C PRO A 253 -11.27 29.79 16.17
N THR A 254 -10.82 28.88 17.03
CA THR A 254 -10.36 29.20 18.36
C THR A 254 -8.95 29.79 18.38
N LEU A 255 -8.09 29.35 17.45
CA LEU A 255 -6.75 29.87 17.22
C LEU A 255 -6.77 31.37 16.85
N ALA A 256 -7.82 31.85 16.15
CA ALA A 256 -7.92 33.22 15.67
C ALA A 256 -7.74 34.27 16.79
N ASN A 257 -8.33 34.03 17.95
CA ASN A 257 -8.23 34.98 19.09
C ASN A 257 -6.80 35.07 19.62
N TYR A 258 -6.12 33.96 19.76
CA TYR A 258 -4.71 33.90 20.18
C TYR A 258 -3.80 34.65 19.19
N LEU A 259 -4.01 34.40 17.88
CA LEU A 259 -3.24 35.08 16.83
C LEU A 259 -3.48 36.60 16.83
N ASP A 260 -4.72 37.03 17.10
CA ASP A 260 -5.06 38.43 17.18
C ASP A 260 -4.35 39.14 18.38
N ASP A 261 -4.35 38.49 19.55
CA ASP A 261 -3.65 39.01 20.74
C ASP A 261 -2.15 39.13 20.48
N VAL A 262 -1.51 38.10 19.90
CA VAL A 262 -0.08 38.12 19.60
C VAL A 262 0.24 39.17 18.54
N SER A 263 -0.49 39.25 17.45
CA SER A 263 -0.22 40.17 16.34
C SER A 263 -0.28 41.66 16.78
N LYS A 264 -1.09 41.95 17.76
CA LYS A 264 -1.22 43.32 18.33
C LYS A 264 -0.11 43.67 19.29
N ASN A 265 0.34 42.73 20.11
CA ASN A 265 1.13 43.00 21.29
C ASN A 265 2.57 42.48 21.25
N ASP A 266 2.87 41.46 20.40
CA ASP A 266 4.19 40.79 20.32
C ASP A 266 4.71 40.74 18.87
N LYS A 267 4.95 41.93 18.31
CA LYS A 267 5.33 42.11 16.89
C LYS A 267 6.71 41.54 16.48
N ASP A 268 7.51 41.16 17.45
CA ASP A 268 8.79 40.49 17.25
C ASP A 268 8.65 38.96 16.99
N TYR A 269 7.42 38.43 17.13
CA TYR A 269 7.10 37.05 16.82
C TYR A 269 6.49 36.94 15.42
N ILE A 270 6.83 35.87 14.73
CA ILE A 270 6.01 35.37 13.60
C ILE A 270 4.70 34.90 14.23
N THR A 271 3.59 35.51 13.84
CA THR A 271 2.29 35.25 14.44
C THR A 271 1.82 33.81 14.14
N LEU A 272 1.86 33.40 12.85
CA LEU A 272 1.58 32.05 12.40
C LEU A 272 2.55 31.66 11.30
N TYR A 273 3.37 30.67 11.54
CA TYR A 273 4.27 30.10 10.54
C TYR A 273 3.57 28.96 9.82
N ASN A 274 3.53 29.04 8.52
CA ASN A 274 2.77 28.22 7.58
C ASN A 274 1.25 28.35 7.70
N ALA A 275 0.57 28.24 6.58
CA ALA A 275 -0.88 28.13 6.54
C ALA A 275 -1.31 26.79 7.16
N PRO A 276 -2.49 26.73 7.81
CA PRO A 276 -3.04 25.45 8.21
C PRO A 276 -3.23 24.54 7.00
N THR A 277 -3.00 23.24 7.18
CA THR A 277 -3.38 22.25 6.18
C THR A 277 -4.87 21.92 6.29
N LEU A 278 -5.46 21.39 5.23
CA LEU A 278 -6.82 20.85 5.31
C LEU A 278 -6.81 19.67 6.30
N ALA A 279 -7.62 19.76 7.36
CA ALA A 279 -7.67 18.70 8.36
C ALA A 279 -8.28 17.41 7.77
N VAL A 280 -7.86 16.27 8.32
CA VAL A 280 -8.03 14.90 7.83
C VAL A 280 -9.48 14.41 7.60
N ALA A 281 -10.48 15.23 7.89
CA ALA A 281 -11.87 14.86 7.59
C ALA A 281 -12.15 14.74 6.08
N TYR A 282 -11.22 15.20 5.23
CA TYR A 282 -11.44 15.30 3.80
C TYR A 282 -10.21 14.80 3.05
N LEU A 283 -10.40 13.72 2.31
CA LEU A 283 -9.38 13.21 1.39
C LEU A 283 -9.59 13.86 0.04
N THR A 284 -8.54 14.52 -0.41
CA THR A 284 -8.44 14.98 -1.79
C THR A 284 -7.45 14.08 -2.51
N ASP A 285 -7.97 13.10 -3.25
CA ASP A 285 -7.19 12.41 -4.25
C ASP A 285 -7.32 13.15 -5.59
N THR A 286 -6.66 12.68 -6.60
CA THR A 286 -6.77 13.23 -7.94
C THR A 286 -8.09 12.79 -8.61
N PRO A 287 -8.91 13.71 -9.11
CA PRO A 287 -8.78 15.18 -9.11
C PRO A 287 -9.08 15.82 -7.73
N SER A 288 -8.32 16.83 -7.36
CA SER A 288 -8.28 17.38 -5.99
C SER A 288 -9.60 17.96 -5.45
N LEU A 289 -10.52 18.35 -6.32
CA LEU A 289 -11.86 18.82 -5.93
C LEU A 289 -12.94 17.73 -5.94
N ILE A 290 -12.56 16.50 -6.31
CA ILE A 290 -13.44 15.34 -6.17
C ILE A 290 -12.86 14.45 -5.11
N GLY A 291 -13.32 14.63 -3.89
CA GLY A 291 -12.82 13.92 -2.73
C GLY A 291 -13.90 13.13 -2.02
N GLY A 292 -13.49 12.43 -1.00
CA GLY A 292 -14.37 11.72 -0.09
C GLY A 292 -14.26 12.27 1.33
N VAL A 293 -15.33 12.18 2.10
CA VAL A 293 -15.32 12.49 3.53
C VAL A 293 -14.84 11.26 4.27
N VAL A 294 -13.71 11.37 4.96
CA VAL A 294 -13.26 10.38 5.93
C VAL A 294 -13.76 10.82 7.30
N SER A 295 -14.58 10.02 7.92
CA SER A 295 -14.98 10.28 9.29
C SER A 295 -13.76 10.18 10.21
N ASN A 296 -13.51 11.21 11.01
CA ASN A 296 -12.56 11.21 12.12
C ASN A 296 -12.96 10.24 13.24
N ALA A 297 -14.09 9.56 13.09
CA ALA A 297 -14.51 8.62 14.09
C ALA A 297 -13.48 7.50 14.18
N THR A 298 -12.97 7.29 15.35
CA THR A 298 -12.21 6.12 15.80
C THR A 298 -12.85 4.77 15.42
N ASN A 299 -13.96 4.77 14.69
CA ASN A 299 -14.87 3.67 14.47
C ASN A 299 -15.15 3.36 13.00
N GLY A 300 -14.27 3.70 12.09
CA GLY A 300 -14.40 3.24 10.71
C GLY A 300 -14.82 4.32 9.71
N PHE A 301 -14.65 3.98 8.45
CA PHE A 301 -14.91 4.84 7.31
C PHE A 301 -16.40 5.11 7.16
N SER A 302 -16.79 6.36 7.09
CA SER A 302 -18.08 6.72 6.50
C SER A 302 -18.07 6.29 5.04
N ARG A 303 -19.25 5.90 4.53
CA ARG A 303 -19.40 5.64 3.09
C ARG A 303 -18.89 6.83 2.30
N ILE A 304 -17.79 6.63 1.57
CA ILE A 304 -17.19 7.67 0.77
C ILE A 304 -17.83 7.60 -0.60
N ILE A 305 -18.53 8.67 -0.92
CA ILE A 305 -19.08 8.89 -2.25
C ILE A 305 -18.19 9.96 -2.85
N PRO A 306 -17.66 9.79 -4.07
CA PRO A 306 -16.99 10.88 -4.77
C PRO A 306 -17.92 12.09 -4.80
N LYS A 307 -17.51 13.16 -4.11
CA LYS A 307 -18.24 14.41 -4.04
C LYS A 307 -17.37 15.55 -4.47
N ASP A 308 -17.98 16.59 -5.01
CA ASP A 308 -17.29 17.85 -5.12
C ASP A 308 -16.96 18.40 -3.72
N MET A 309 -15.71 18.75 -3.50
CA MET A 309 -15.23 19.31 -2.23
C MET A 309 -15.86 20.67 -1.93
N LEU A 310 -16.25 21.41 -2.96
CA LEU A 310 -16.87 22.73 -2.83
C LEU A 310 -18.23 22.65 -2.12
N SER A 311 -18.89 21.48 -2.17
CA SER A 311 -20.17 21.24 -1.47
C SER A 311 -20.00 20.99 0.03
N ILE A 312 -18.80 20.77 0.52
CA ILE A 312 -18.54 20.32 1.89
C ILE A 312 -18.40 21.53 2.82
N PRO A 313 -19.25 21.69 3.84
CA PRO A 313 -19.18 22.85 4.73
C PRO A 313 -17.84 23.01 5.43
N GLY A 314 -17.17 21.92 5.78
CA GLY A 314 -15.84 21.95 6.39
C GLY A 314 -14.77 22.49 5.47
N PHE A 315 -14.80 22.18 4.18
CA PHE A 315 -13.94 22.77 3.17
C PHE A 315 -14.15 24.28 3.05
N GLN A 316 -15.42 24.72 2.99
CA GLN A 316 -15.75 26.15 2.96
C GLN A 316 -15.30 26.87 4.24
N ASN A 317 -15.48 26.25 5.41
CA ASN A 317 -15.03 26.82 6.69
C ASN A 317 -13.50 26.91 6.79
N TYR A 318 -12.80 25.90 6.29
CA TYR A 318 -11.34 25.92 6.22
C TYR A 318 -10.85 27.12 5.41
N TRP A 319 -11.32 27.31 4.21
CA TRP A 319 -10.92 28.41 3.34
C TRP A 319 -11.32 29.77 3.93
N GLN A 320 -12.46 29.88 4.63
CA GLN A 320 -12.82 31.09 5.34
C GLN A 320 -11.79 31.46 6.44
N ASN A 321 -11.33 30.47 7.20
CA ASN A 321 -10.33 30.73 8.23
C ASN A 321 -8.97 31.10 7.62
N VAL A 322 -8.53 30.38 6.59
CA VAL A 322 -7.27 30.67 5.89
C VAL A 322 -7.31 32.07 5.29
N TYR A 323 -8.41 32.42 4.61
CA TYR A 323 -8.61 33.77 4.08
C TYR A 323 -8.52 34.85 5.16
N ASN A 324 -9.23 34.65 6.27
CA ASN A 324 -9.21 35.60 7.39
C ASN A 324 -7.80 35.77 7.96
N PHE A 325 -7.04 34.69 8.12
CA PHE A 325 -5.66 34.74 8.64
C PHE A 325 -4.71 35.45 7.66
N ARG A 326 -4.85 35.22 6.35
CA ARG A 326 -4.07 35.94 5.33
C ARG A 326 -4.43 37.42 5.27
N LYS A 327 -5.71 37.76 5.29
CA LYS A 327 -6.20 39.14 5.30
C LYS A 327 -5.75 39.92 6.53
N ALA A 328 -5.67 39.24 7.68
CA ALA A 328 -5.15 39.82 8.92
C ALA A 328 -3.61 39.91 8.96
N GLY A 329 -2.91 39.32 7.96
CA GLY A 329 -1.46 39.32 7.91
C GLY A 329 -0.79 38.39 8.92
N TYR A 330 -1.49 37.37 9.41
CA TYR A 330 -0.94 36.46 10.43
C TYR A 330 0.03 35.45 9.83
N ILE A 331 -0.21 34.99 8.58
CA ILE A 331 0.53 33.89 7.96
C ILE A 331 1.86 34.36 7.38
N THR A 332 2.91 33.67 7.75
CA THR A 332 4.23 33.69 7.09
C THR A 332 4.49 32.31 6.51
N ASP A 333 4.46 32.19 5.19
CA ASP A 333 4.70 30.91 4.51
C ASP A 333 6.19 30.52 4.58
N GLY A 334 6.45 29.21 4.72
CA GLY A 334 7.79 28.65 4.79
C GLY A 334 7.81 27.13 4.66
N ASP A 335 8.87 26.51 5.15
CA ASP A 335 9.02 25.06 5.15
C ASP A 335 8.13 24.40 6.22
N TYR A 336 7.36 23.40 5.83
CA TYR A 336 6.54 22.63 6.77
C TYR A 336 7.35 21.62 7.60
N TYR A 337 8.61 21.36 7.26
CA TYR A 337 9.44 20.36 7.93
C TYR A 337 10.45 20.96 8.92
N ALA A 338 10.58 22.27 8.95
CA ALA A 338 11.51 22.96 9.84
C ALA A 338 10.94 24.26 10.37
N MET A 339 11.29 24.59 11.61
CA MET A 339 11.02 25.92 12.16
C MET A 339 11.94 26.96 11.51
N PRO A 340 11.46 28.21 11.33
CA PRO A 340 12.20 29.25 10.64
C PRO A 340 13.44 29.69 11.40
N VAL A 341 14.52 29.92 10.67
CA VAL A 341 15.77 30.49 11.17
C VAL A 341 16.05 31.86 10.52
N ASP A 342 16.89 32.67 11.14
CA ASP A 342 17.41 33.89 10.54
C ASP A 342 18.56 33.61 9.55
N GLY A 343 19.13 34.66 8.98
CA GLY A 343 20.25 34.54 8.03
C GLY A 343 21.55 34.01 8.65
N GLU A 344 21.65 33.92 9.96
CA GLU A 344 22.77 33.40 10.74
C GLU A 344 22.51 31.97 11.24
N GLY A 345 21.30 31.42 10.97
CA GLY A 345 20.89 30.08 11.42
C GLY A 345 20.28 30.03 12.82
N ASN A 346 20.01 31.18 13.47
CA ASN A 346 19.37 31.17 14.79
C ASN A 346 17.85 31.01 14.65
N PRO A 347 17.19 30.29 15.59
CA PRO A 347 15.74 30.14 15.58
C PRO A 347 15.02 31.49 15.68
N LYS A 348 14.06 31.75 14.80
CA LYS A 348 13.16 32.89 14.91
C LYS A 348 12.11 32.66 16.00
N LYS A 349 11.63 33.74 16.60
CA LYS A 349 10.51 33.67 17.53
C LYS A 349 9.21 33.40 16.77
N VAL A 350 8.51 32.33 17.10
CA VAL A 350 7.25 31.92 16.48
C VAL A 350 6.18 31.74 17.56
N ALA A 351 5.03 32.36 17.36
CA ALA A 351 3.91 32.24 18.29
C ALA A 351 3.08 30.97 18.02
N ALA A 352 2.78 30.71 16.76
CA ALA A 352 2.13 29.48 16.33
C ALA A 352 2.74 28.98 15.01
N ALA A 353 2.74 27.66 14.79
CA ALA A 353 3.23 27.06 13.55
C ALA A 353 2.45 25.81 13.16
N PHE A 354 2.25 25.61 11.87
CA PHE A 354 1.89 24.30 11.33
C PHE A 354 3.14 23.64 10.75
N ILE A 355 3.52 22.49 11.31
CA ILE A 355 4.65 21.71 10.82
C ILE A 355 4.27 20.24 10.63
N LYS A 356 4.99 19.56 9.76
CA LYS A 356 4.79 18.15 9.45
C LYS A 356 5.94 17.32 9.98
N GLY A 357 5.63 16.09 10.33
CA GLY A 357 6.64 15.13 10.74
C GLY A 357 6.06 13.83 11.25
N ASN A 358 6.96 12.94 11.66
CA ASN A 358 6.57 11.66 12.21
C ASN A 358 6.13 11.75 13.69
N ALA A 359 5.74 10.62 14.27
CA ALA A 359 5.26 10.53 15.64
C ALA A 359 6.30 10.92 16.72
N ALA A 360 7.60 11.01 16.38
CA ALA A 360 8.64 11.43 17.31
C ALA A 360 8.84 12.95 17.38
N LEU A 361 8.34 13.71 16.38
CA LEU A 361 8.51 15.17 16.30
C LEU A 361 8.06 15.94 17.57
N PRO A 362 6.99 15.57 18.28
CA PRO A 362 6.58 16.28 19.50
C PRO A 362 7.69 16.44 20.54
N ALA A 363 8.57 15.45 20.68
CA ALA A 363 9.66 15.50 21.66
C ALA A 363 10.66 16.64 21.41
N ASP A 364 10.80 17.10 20.17
CA ASP A 364 11.71 18.19 19.81
C ASP A 364 11.16 19.57 20.23
N TYR A 365 9.83 19.70 20.36
CA TYR A 365 9.17 20.99 20.55
C TYR A 365 8.38 21.14 21.85
N GLU A 366 8.04 20.03 22.53
CA GLU A 366 7.16 20.05 23.71
C GLU A 366 7.67 20.87 24.89
N LYS A 367 8.96 21.19 24.94
CA LYS A 367 9.57 22.03 25.95
C LYS A 367 9.05 23.49 25.85
N ASP A 368 9.01 24.01 24.63
CA ASP A 368 8.72 25.43 24.38
C ASP A 368 7.33 25.66 23.78
N TYR A 369 6.69 24.61 23.27
CA TYR A 369 5.40 24.64 22.60
C TYR A 369 4.40 23.63 23.19
N PHE A 370 3.12 23.96 23.17
CA PHE A 370 2.08 22.93 23.13
C PHE A 370 2.09 22.32 21.74
N VAL A 371 2.29 21.02 21.65
CA VAL A 371 2.27 20.27 20.39
C VAL A 371 0.92 19.57 20.27
N ILE A 372 0.11 20.05 19.36
CA ILE A 372 -1.26 19.54 19.15
C ILE A 372 -1.26 18.75 17.87
N ASN A 373 -1.68 17.49 17.92
CA ASN A 373 -1.95 16.71 16.71
C ASN A 373 -3.15 17.34 15.99
N TYR A 374 -2.87 18.07 14.91
CA TYR A 374 -3.89 18.75 14.12
C TYR A 374 -4.50 17.85 13.05
N ALA A 375 -3.64 17.07 12.39
CA ALA A 375 -4.07 16.12 11.39
C ALA A 375 -3.24 14.82 11.45
N ASN A 376 -3.91 13.69 11.39
CA ASN A 376 -3.27 12.38 11.35
C ASN A 376 -2.56 12.15 10.00
N PRO A 377 -1.59 11.23 9.93
CA PRO A 377 -0.97 10.84 8.68
C PRO A 377 -2.03 10.35 7.70
N MET A 378 -1.88 10.75 6.45
CA MET A 378 -2.69 10.26 5.35
C MET A 378 -1.84 9.49 4.35
N MET A 379 -2.41 8.44 3.82
CA MET A 379 -1.88 7.68 2.70
C MET A 379 -2.82 7.87 1.52
N PRO A 380 -2.50 8.76 0.57
CA PRO A 380 -3.28 8.95 -0.65
C PRO A 380 -3.34 7.67 -1.48
N ALA A 381 -4.28 7.59 -2.41
CA ALA A 381 -4.45 6.42 -3.28
C ALA A 381 -3.20 6.12 -4.14
N GLY A 382 -2.46 7.16 -4.55
CA GLY A 382 -1.25 7.02 -5.36
C GLY A 382 0.01 6.65 -4.56
N GLU A 383 0.00 6.91 -3.25
CA GLU A 383 1.13 6.62 -2.34
C GLU A 383 0.80 5.38 -1.52
N ARG A 384 0.67 4.23 -2.17
CA ARG A 384 0.36 3.02 -1.41
C ARG A 384 1.52 2.55 -0.58
N PRO A 385 1.22 1.92 0.58
CA PRO A 385 2.26 1.34 1.39
C PRO A 385 3.05 0.42 0.51
N GLY A 386 4.29 0.58 0.61
CA GLY A 386 5.39 -0.14 0.04
C GLY A 386 5.11 -1.41 -0.73
N THR A 387 6.09 -2.11 -0.99
CA THR A 387 6.07 -3.36 -1.72
C THR A 387 5.29 -4.43 -0.97
N MET A 388 4.52 -5.20 -1.69
CA MET A 388 3.84 -6.40 -1.21
C MET A 388 4.55 -7.64 -1.73
N PHE A 389 4.60 -8.70 -0.92
CA PHE A 389 4.96 -10.03 -1.42
C PHE A 389 3.71 -10.70 -1.96
N CYS A 390 3.76 -11.10 -3.23
CA CYS A 390 2.73 -11.88 -3.91
C CYS A 390 3.22 -13.30 -4.17
N VAL A 391 2.28 -14.23 -4.27
CA VAL A 391 2.57 -15.63 -4.66
C VAL A 391 2.03 -15.86 -6.06
N GLY A 392 2.87 -16.40 -6.94
CA GLY A 392 2.52 -16.68 -8.34
C GLY A 392 1.56 -17.86 -8.47
N THR A 393 0.66 -17.80 -9.47
CA THR A 393 -0.18 -18.96 -9.83
C THR A 393 0.61 -20.10 -10.47
N TYR A 394 1.86 -19.84 -10.80
CA TYR A 394 2.79 -20.83 -11.36
C TYR A 394 3.67 -21.51 -10.30
N THR A 395 3.40 -21.24 -9.02
CA THR A 395 4.02 -21.98 -7.91
C THR A 395 3.45 -23.39 -7.81
N SER A 396 4.27 -24.29 -7.30
CA SER A 396 3.81 -25.65 -6.97
C SER A 396 3.24 -25.75 -5.56
N ASN A 397 3.49 -24.77 -4.68
CA ASN A 397 3.08 -24.83 -3.27
C ASN A 397 2.91 -23.43 -2.65
N VAL A 398 1.67 -22.95 -2.63
CA VAL A 398 1.30 -21.64 -2.06
C VAL A 398 1.61 -21.58 -0.57
N ASP A 399 1.34 -22.63 0.21
CA ASP A 399 1.56 -22.64 1.66
C ASP A 399 3.05 -22.53 1.99
N ARG A 400 3.92 -23.20 1.21
CA ARG A 400 5.37 -23.08 1.39
C ARG A 400 5.87 -21.65 1.07
N CYS A 401 5.35 -21.03 0.02
CA CYS A 401 5.63 -19.61 -0.28
C CYS A 401 5.21 -18.72 0.91
N MET A 402 4.05 -18.99 1.48
CA MET A 402 3.55 -18.24 2.64
C MET A 402 4.36 -18.49 3.92
N GLU A 403 4.94 -19.68 4.12
CA GLU A 403 5.88 -19.94 5.22
C GLU A 403 7.15 -19.10 5.07
N ILE A 404 7.71 -18.99 3.86
CA ILE A 404 8.88 -18.14 3.56
C ILE A 404 8.55 -16.65 3.78
N ILE A 405 7.41 -16.17 3.24
CA ILE A 405 6.94 -14.80 3.47
C ILE A 405 6.74 -14.54 4.96
N THR A 406 6.19 -15.53 5.69
CA THR A 406 6.00 -15.43 7.15
C THR A 406 7.34 -15.29 7.85
N ALA A 407 8.35 -16.06 7.48
CA ALA A 407 9.69 -15.94 8.05
C ALA A 407 10.32 -14.57 7.75
N LEU A 408 10.18 -14.06 6.53
CA LEU A 408 10.60 -12.70 6.16
C LEU A 408 9.90 -11.61 6.99
N GLN A 409 8.70 -11.81 7.46
CA GLN A 409 7.92 -10.84 8.23
C GLN A 409 8.00 -11.02 9.75
N THR A 410 8.58 -12.12 10.24
CA THR A 410 8.54 -12.45 11.67
C THR A 410 9.89 -12.85 12.28
N VAL A 411 10.91 -13.15 11.46
CA VAL A 411 12.24 -13.59 11.92
C VAL A 411 13.29 -12.52 11.60
N PRO A 412 13.76 -11.74 12.61
CA PRO A 412 14.68 -10.62 12.37
C PRO A 412 15.97 -10.99 11.63
N SER A 413 16.64 -12.07 12.02
CA SER A 413 17.89 -12.49 11.37
C SER A 413 17.71 -12.87 9.91
N PHE A 414 16.62 -13.58 9.58
CA PHE A 414 16.31 -13.95 8.21
C PHE A 414 15.95 -12.72 7.37
N ARG A 415 15.17 -11.79 7.96
CA ARG A 415 14.85 -10.50 7.35
C ARG A 415 16.10 -9.67 7.09
N ASN A 416 17.00 -9.56 8.08
CA ASN A 416 18.24 -8.77 7.95
C ASN A 416 19.12 -9.32 6.81
N THR A 417 19.24 -10.65 6.67
CA THR A 417 19.97 -11.25 5.56
C THR A 417 19.35 -10.85 4.21
N PHE A 418 18.02 -10.92 4.08
CA PHE A 418 17.35 -10.54 2.84
C PHE A 418 17.45 -9.04 2.56
N GLN A 419 17.36 -8.18 3.57
CA GLN A 419 17.33 -6.73 3.40
C GLN A 419 18.69 -6.07 3.33
N TYR A 420 19.64 -6.53 4.15
CA TYR A 420 20.95 -5.87 4.35
C TYR A 420 22.12 -6.68 3.80
N GLY A 421 21.90 -7.95 3.45
CA GLY A 421 22.95 -8.84 2.98
C GLY A 421 23.51 -9.75 4.07
N VAL A 422 24.77 -10.17 3.91
CA VAL A 422 25.45 -11.07 4.83
C VAL A 422 26.24 -10.26 5.86
N GLU A 423 26.03 -10.57 7.14
CA GLU A 423 26.77 -9.94 8.25
C GLU A 423 28.27 -10.20 8.13
N ASN A 424 29.07 -9.20 8.45
CA ASN A 424 30.55 -9.15 8.28
C ASN A 424 31.02 -9.22 6.80
N VAL A 425 30.10 -9.16 5.84
CA VAL A 425 30.40 -9.05 4.40
C VAL A 425 29.83 -7.75 3.85
N ASN A 426 28.52 -7.54 3.99
CA ASN A 426 27.81 -6.36 3.51
C ASN A 426 27.57 -5.34 4.63
N TYR A 427 27.41 -5.79 5.86
CA TYR A 427 27.18 -4.93 7.02
C TYR A 427 27.80 -5.51 8.29
N THR A 428 27.93 -4.67 9.31
CA THR A 428 28.21 -5.06 10.70
C THR A 428 27.01 -4.73 11.58
N TYR A 429 26.76 -5.58 12.57
CA TYR A 429 25.75 -5.34 13.60
C TYR A 429 26.44 -4.99 14.91
N ASP A 430 26.07 -3.87 15.51
CA ASP A 430 26.56 -3.45 16.82
C ASP A 430 25.52 -3.85 17.89
N GLU A 431 25.86 -4.87 18.68
CA GLU A 431 25.00 -5.36 19.77
C GLU A 431 24.70 -4.29 20.85
N TYR A 432 25.58 -3.31 20.99
CA TYR A 432 25.42 -2.26 22.02
C TYR A 432 24.41 -1.21 21.60
N THR A 433 24.47 -0.77 20.36
CA THR A 433 23.53 0.22 19.80
C THR A 433 22.29 -0.42 19.16
N GLY A 434 22.36 -1.70 18.85
CA GLY A 434 21.30 -2.41 18.12
C GLY A 434 21.20 -2.00 16.64
N MET A 435 22.24 -1.38 16.08
CA MET A 435 22.23 -0.80 14.73
C MET A 435 23.09 -1.56 13.75
N ILE A 436 22.66 -1.54 12.49
CA ILE A 436 23.42 -2.02 11.34
C ILE A 436 24.20 -0.87 10.72
N THR A 437 25.48 -1.11 10.42
CA THR A 437 26.33 -0.22 9.63
C THR A 437 26.76 -0.92 8.36
N TYR A 438 26.46 -0.34 7.20
CA TYR A 438 26.89 -0.87 5.92
C TYR A 438 28.41 -0.81 5.77
N MET A 439 29.01 -1.90 5.31
CA MET A 439 30.45 -2.00 5.01
C MET A 439 30.75 -1.62 3.55
N ASN A 440 29.78 -1.82 2.68
CA ASN A 440 29.82 -1.52 1.25
C ASN A 440 28.40 -1.39 0.70
N ASP A 441 28.30 -1.02 -0.56
CA ASP A 441 27.05 -0.81 -1.29
C ASP A 441 26.74 -1.93 -2.30
N THR A 442 27.47 -3.04 -2.25
CA THR A 442 27.33 -4.14 -3.22
C THR A 442 26.04 -4.94 -3.06
N TYR A 443 25.31 -4.73 -1.96
CA TYR A 443 23.99 -5.28 -1.73
C TYR A 443 23.16 -4.34 -0.85
N SER A 444 21.98 -3.97 -1.31
CA SER A 444 21.04 -3.19 -0.51
C SER A 444 19.61 -3.36 -1.01
N MET A 445 18.66 -3.26 -0.09
CA MET A 445 17.24 -3.11 -0.39
C MET A 445 16.68 -1.93 0.38
N ASP A 446 15.71 -1.21 -0.20
CA ASP A 446 15.04 -0.13 0.52
C ASP A 446 14.22 -0.72 1.69
N PRO A 447 14.43 -0.23 2.93
CA PRO A 447 13.60 -0.62 4.07
C PRO A 447 12.10 -0.39 3.85
N ALA A 448 11.71 0.61 3.07
CA ALA A 448 10.32 0.85 2.72
C ALA A 448 9.73 -0.28 1.85
N ASP A 449 10.55 -0.90 1.00
CA ASP A 449 10.13 -2.03 0.18
C ASP A 449 10.07 -3.35 0.94
N THR A 450 10.96 -3.55 1.91
CA THR A 450 11.11 -4.82 2.62
C THR A 450 10.86 -4.72 4.12
N GLY A 451 10.83 -3.52 4.69
CA GLY A 451 10.77 -3.28 6.13
C GLY A 451 9.46 -3.72 6.78
N ASN A 452 9.58 -4.14 8.03
CA ASN A 452 8.46 -4.38 8.92
C ASN A 452 8.82 -3.83 10.30
N LEU A 453 8.17 -2.77 10.73
CA LEU A 453 8.46 -2.08 12.00
C LEU A 453 8.41 -2.95 13.24
N PHE A 454 7.74 -4.11 13.19
CA PHE A 454 7.72 -5.03 14.33
C PHE A 454 9.04 -5.76 14.54
N ILE A 455 9.85 -5.90 13.48
CA ILE A 455 11.12 -6.63 13.49
C ILE A 455 12.27 -5.90 12.77
N LEU A 456 12.06 -4.64 12.42
CA LEU A 456 13.05 -3.86 11.68
C LEU A 456 14.26 -3.54 12.55
N THR A 457 15.44 -3.90 12.08
CA THR A 457 16.71 -3.47 12.69
C THR A 457 17.11 -2.14 12.07
N PRO A 458 17.30 -1.07 12.86
CA PRO A 458 17.70 0.23 12.32
C PRO A 458 19.11 0.17 11.73
N ASN A 459 19.37 1.02 10.74
CA ASN A 459 20.69 1.13 10.10
C ASN A 459 21.14 2.60 10.00
N THR A 460 22.45 2.80 9.88
CA THR A 460 23.08 4.13 9.82
C THR A 460 22.73 4.94 8.56
N GLY A 461 22.11 4.33 7.56
CA GLY A 461 21.62 5.02 6.36
C GLY A 461 20.22 5.62 6.52
N MET A 462 19.50 5.30 7.60
CA MET A 462 18.20 5.88 7.89
C MET A 462 18.34 7.34 8.30
N SER A 463 17.35 8.16 7.94
CA SER A 463 17.31 9.56 8.38
C SER A 463 17.19 9.66 9.89
N GLU A 464 17.71 10.75 10.47
CA GLU A 464 17.58 11.03 11.91
C GLU A 464 16.12 10.96 12.39
N THR A 465 15.21 11.46 11.57
CA THR A 465 13.76 11.44 11.84
C THR A 465 13.22 10.01 11.99
N VAL A 466 13.70 9.07 11.17
CA VAL A 466 13.33 7.64 11.26
C VAL A 466 14.03 6.97 12.43
N LEU A 467 15.30 7.30 12.68
CA LEU A 467 16.06 6.73 13.81
C LEU A 467 15.42 7.07 15.16
N LYS A 468 14.86 8.26 15.32
CA LYS A 468 14.09 8.64 16.52
C LYS A 468 12.89 7.71 16.78
N LEU A 469 12.29 7.13 15.74
CA LEU A 469 11.23 6.13 15.91
C LEU A 469 11.78 4.80 16.44
N ALA A 470 13.03 4.47 16.13
CA ALA A 470 13.67 3.24 16.57
C ALA A 470 14.11 3.29 18.05
N GLU A 471 14.40 4.47 18.60
CA GLU A 471 14.90 4.65 19.97
C GLU A 471 14.00 4.04 21.07
N ASN A 472 12.73 3.80 20.77
CA ASN A 472 11.77 3.18 21.68
C ASN A 472 11.10 1.93 21.08
N ASP A 473 11.87 1.07 20.46
CA ASP A 473 11.39 -0.17 19.84
C ASP A 473 10.31 0.08 18.78
N TRP A 474 10.42 1.15 18.03
CA TRP A 474 9.45 1.56 17.01
C TRP A 474 8.03 1.83 17.54
N ALA A 475 7.84 1.98 18.86
CA ALA A 475 6.51 2.13 19.45
C ALA A 475 5.76 3.33 18.85
N LEU A 476 6.44 4.46 18.63
CA LEU A 476 5.88 5.64 17.98
C LEU A 476 5.55 5.39 16.50
N GLY A 477 6.42 4.69 15.78
CA GLY A 477 6.15 4.31 14.38
C GLY A 477 4.95 3.37 14.25
N LYS A 478 4.83 2.40 15.17
CA LYS A 478 3.64 1.53 15.27
C LYS A 478 2.37 2.32 15.60
N GLN A 479 2.48 3.38 16.43
CA GLN A 479 1.36 4.29 16.68
C GLN A 479 0.99 5.06 15.41
N GLN A 480 1.96 5.61 14.70
CA GLN A 480 1.75 6.32 13.43
C GLN A 480 1.04 5.44 12.40
N LEU A 481 1.46 4.17 12.27
CA LEU A 481 0.77 3.21 11.39
C LEU A 481 -0.71 3.00 11.77
N ARG A 482 -1.02 2.97 13.07
CA ARG A 482 -2.42 2.86 13.53
C ARG A 482 -3.23 4.12 13.26
N ASP A 483 -2.59 5.28 13.37
CA ASP A 483 -3.23 6.58 13.19
C ASP A 483 -3.34 6.97 11.71
N THR A 484 -2.57 6.31 10.84
CA THR A 484 -2.58 6.58 9.39
C THR A 484 -3.94 6.27 8.79
N VAL A 485 -4.53 7.29 8.19
CA VAL A 485 -5.78 7.17 7.45
C VAL A 485 -5.45 6.83 6.00
N THR A 486 -5.89 5.65 5.56
CA THR A 486 -5.72 5.24 4.17
C THR A 486 -6.85 5.80 3.33
N SER A 487 -6.52 6.36 2.16
CA SER A 487 -7.53 6.78 1.20
C SER A 487 -8.46 5.60 0.87
N PRO A 488 -9.77 5.81 0.85
CA PRO A 488 -10.71 4.78 0.42
C PRO A 488 -10.55 4.44 -1.07
N TYR A 489 -9.99 5.34 -1.85
CA TYR A 489 -9.58 5.06 -3.23
C TYR A 489 -8.28 4.24 -3.30
N ALA A 490 -7.56 4.06 -2.19
CA ALA A 490 -6.35 3.24 -2.16
C ALA A 490 -6.58 1.80 -2.60
N MET A 491 -7.80 1.30 -2.49
CA MET A 491 -8.20 -0.05 -2.88
C MET A 491 -9.01 -0.08 -4.18
N PHE A 492 -9.18 1.07 -4.83
CA PHE A 492 -9.97 1.20 -6.03
C PHE A 492 -9.19 1.95 -7.12
N ASP A 493 -9.03 1.31 -8.27
CA ASP A 493 -8.52 1.97 -9.46
C ASP A 493 -9.67 2.17 -10.44
N PHE A 494 -9.81 3.40 -10.93
CA PHE A 494 -10.69 3.66 -12.05
C PHE A 494 -10.23 2.84 -13.26
N ARG A 495 -11.15 2.10 -13.84
CA ARG A 495 -10.92 1.47 -15.12
C ARG A 495 -10.80 2.56 -16.17
N VAL A 496 -9.57 2.83 -16.57
CA VAL A 496 -9.28 3.91 -17.50
C VAL A 496 -9.56 3.44 -18.91
N VAL A 497 -10.71 3.84 -19.46
CA VAL A 497 -11.10 3.61 -20.85
C VAL A 497 -10.45 4.66 -21.72
N THR A 498 -9.64 4.23 -22.68
CA THR A 498 -8.91 5.07 -23.65
C THR A 498 -9.27 4.66 -25.07
N GLU A 499 -8.94 5.50 -26.05
CA GLU A 499 -9.07 5.15 -27.47
C GLU A 499 -8.39 3.81 -27.83
N LYS A 500 -7.28 3.48 -27.14
CA LYS A 500 -6.52 2.26 -27.43
C LYS A 500 -7.10 1.00 -26.82
N ASN A 501 -7.79 1.11 -25.68
CA ASN A 501 -8.21 -0.06 -24.90
C ASN A 501 -9.72 -0.22 -24.75
N TYR A 502 -10.57 0.68 -25.30
CA TYR A 502 -12.01 0.66 -25.06
C TYR A 502 -12.67 -0.67 -25.45
N LYS A 503 -12.19 -1.32 -26.51
CA LYS A 503 -12.70 -2.64 -26.97
C LYS A 503 -12.52 -3.75 -25.94
N THR A 504 -11.54 -3.63 -25.04
CA THR A 504 -11.24 -4.63 -24.01
C THR A 504 -11.57 -4.18 -22.60
N THR A 505 -11.85 -2.88 -22.41
CA THR A 505 -11.94 -2.28 -21.07
C THR A 505 -13.30 -1.66 -20.79
N SER A 506 -14.00 -1.13 -21.81
CA SER A 506 -15.31 -0.51 -21.63
C SER A 506 -16.42 -1.54 -21.40
N PRO A 507 -17.12 -1.52 -20.24
CA PRO A 507 -18.29 -2.35 -20.01
C PRO A 507 -19.38 -2.15 -21.06
N THR A 508 -19.60 -0.92 -21.52
CA THR A 508 -20.59 -0.60 -22.55
C THR A 508 -20.26 -1.28 -23.87
N TYR A 509 -18.99 -1.16 -24.33
CA TYR A 509 -18.55 -1.82 -25.55
C TYR A 509 -18.64 -3.35 -25.44
N LEU A 510 -18.14 -3.93 -24.33
CA LEU A 510 -18.13 -5.37 -24.11
C LEU A 510 -19.56 -5.94 -24.06
N LYS A 511 -20.50 -5.22 -23.47
CA LYS A 511 -21.91 -5.59 -23.43
C LYS A 511 -22.53 -5.59 -24.84
N ASN A 512 -22.28 -4.54 -25.61
CA ASN A 512 -22.78 -4.44 -27.00
C ASN A 512 -22.16 -5.50 -27.89
N TYR A 513 -20.85 -5.76 -27.75
CA TYR A 513 -20.17 -6.86 -28.43
C TYR A 513 -20.82 -8.22 -28.14
N ALA A 514 -21.06 -8.52 -26.86
CA ALA A 514 -21.69 -9.77 -26.45
C ALA A 514 -23.10 -9.94 -27.03
N ALA A 515 -23.88 -8.85 -27.04
CA ALA A 515 -25.23 -8.85 -27.62
C ALA A 515 -25.20 -9.08 -29.15
N ALA A 516 -24.29 -8.40 -29.86
CA ALA A 516 -24.14 -8.56 -31.30
C ALA A 516 -23.65 -9.97 -31.66
N LEU A 517 -22.73 -10.52 -30.88
CA LEU A 517 -22.25 -11.90 -31.06
C LEU A 517 -23.36 -12.93 -30.85
N ALA A 518 -24.20 -12.73 -29.83
CA ALA A 518 -25.35 -13.60 -29.56
C ALA A 518 -26.38 -13.56 -30.71
N ALA A 519 -26.70 -12.38 -31.21
CA ALA A 519 -27.60 -12.22 -32.35
C ALA A 519 -27.07 -12.88 -33.63
N ALA A 520 -25.78 -12.73 -33.92
CA ALA A 520 -25.14 -13.38 -35.07
C ALA A 520 -25.15 -14.91 -34.95
N LYS A 521 -24.95 -15.46 -33.75
CA LYS A 521 -25.06 -16.89 -33.48
C LYS A 521 -26.48 -17.42 -33.69
N GLU A 522 -27.48 -16.68 -33.31
CA GLU A 522 -28.90 -17.02 -33.49
C GLU A 522 -29.27 -17.00 -34.98
N GLU A 523 -28.86 -15.98 -35.71
CA GLU A 523 -29.18 -15.80 -37.14
C GLU A 523 -28.51 -16.88 -38.02
N GLN A 524 -27.24 -17.19 -37.80
CA GLN A 524 -26.47 -18.14 -38.64
C GLN A 524 -26.56 -19.59 -38.15
N GLY A 525 -27.02 -19.84 -36.94
CA GLY A 525 -27.21 -21.18 -36.39
C GLY A 525 -25.94 -22.01 -36.37
N LYS A 526 -26.06 -23.31 -36.73
CA LYS A 526 -24.92 -24.25 -36.69
C LYS A 526 -23.77 -23.93 -37.65
N GLY A 527 -23.93 -22.97 -38.56
CA GLY A 527 -22.89 -22.53 -39.50
C GLY A 527 -22.06 -21.37 -39.03
N PHE A 528 -22.34 -20.81 -37.84
CA PHE A 528 -21.64 -19.66 -37.30
C PHE A 528 -20.19 -20.00 -36.95
N ASP A 529 -19.28 -19.20 -37.50
CA ASP A 529 -17.84 -19.30 -37.21
C ASP A 529 -17.43 -18.06 -36.40
N GLU A 530 -17.32 -18.24 -35.08
CA GLU A 530 -17.00 -17.17 -34.15
C GLU A 530 -15.61 -16.51 -34.41
N SER A 531 -14.68 -17.26 -35.02
CA SER A 531 -13.36 -16.71 -35.36
C SER A 531 -13.37 -15.68 -36.48
N LYS A 532 -14.49 -15.62 -37.23
CA LYS A 532 -14.71 -14.66 -38.32
C LYS A 532 -15.66 -13.53 -37.93
N PHE A 533 -16.19 -13.56 -36.71
CA PHE A 533 -17.08 -12.51 -36.24
C PHE A 533 -16.28 -11.21 -35.99
N VAL A 534 -16.70 -10.15 -36.64
CA VAL A 534 -16.12 -8.81 -36.48
C VAL A 534 -17.20 -7.88 -35.96
N TYR A 535 -16.92 -7.25 -34.84
CA TYR A 535 -17.72 -6.18 -34.28
C TYR A 535 -16.88 -4.91 -34.24
N ASP A 536 -17.21 -3.94 -35.06
CA ASP A 536 -16.43 -2.72 -35.23
C ASP A 536 -17.33 -1.48 -35.02
N GLU A 537 -17.95 -1.39 -33.85
CA GLU A 537 -18.67 -0.22 -33.43
C GLU A 537 -17.73 0.74 -32.70
N PRO A 538 -17.63 2.01 -33.10
CA PRO A 538 -16.83 3.00 -32.37
C PRO A 538 -17.45 3.23 -30.98
N TYR A 539 -16.57 3.45 -29.99
CA TYR A 539 -17.04 3.84 -28.66
C TYR A 539 -17.75 5.19 -28.74
N SER A 540 -19.00 5.23 -28.28
CA SER A 540 -19.85 6.43 -28.37
C SER A 540 -19.77 7.34 -27.14
N GLY A 541 -19.07 6.89 -26.07
CA GLY A 541 -18.89 7.66 -24.84
C GLY A 541 -17.61 8.51 -24.87
N THR A 542 -17.45 9.37 -23.89
CA THR A 542 -16.18 10.06 -23.65
C THR A 542 -15.25 9.13 -22.88
N TYR A 543 -14.00 9.00 -23.32
CA TYR A 543 -13.00 8.16 -22.67
C TYR A 543 -12.72 8.64 -21.24
N THR A 544 -12.53 7.69 -20.33
CA THR A 544 -12.36 7.98 -18.90
C THR A 544 -11.09 8.78 -18.64
N ASP A 545 -10.00 8.52 -19.37
CA ASP A 545 -8.74 9.27 -19.27
C ASP A 545 -8.94 10.75 -19.63
N VAL A 546 -9.77 11.06 -20.61
CA VAL A 546 -10.12 12.43 -20.98
C VAL A 546 -10.91 13.09 -19.85
N ILE A 547 -11.95 12.41 -19.34
CA ILE A 547 -12.75 12.94 -18.22
C ILE A 547 -11.86 13.27 -17.02
N LEU A 548 -11.01 12.33 -16.61
CA LEU A 548 -10.13 12.51 -15.45
C LEU A 548 -9.10 13.63 -15.66
N SER A 549 -8.46 13.71 -16.84
CA SER A 549 -7.47 14.73 -17.13
C SER A 549 -8.06 16.13 -17.18
N GLU A 550 -9.25 16.30 -17.72
CA GLU A 550 -9.94 17.60 -17.76
C GLU A 550 -10.42 18.02 -16.35
N LEU A 551 -10.86 17.07 -15.52
CA LEU A 551 -11.21 17.37 -14.13
C LEU A 551 -9.99 17.75 -13.28
N VAL A 552 -8.81 17.19 -13.54
CA VAL A 552 -7.55 17.62 -12.89
C VAL A 552 -7.29 19.09 -13.22
N LYS A 553 -7.31 19.46 -14.49
CA LYS A 553 -7.09 20.85 -14.94
C LYS A 553 -8.12 21.81 -14.32
N LEU A 554 -9.39 21.42 -14.33
CA LEU A 554 -10.48 22.21 -13.76
C LEU A 554 -10.30 22.39 -12.24
N SER A 555 -9.88 21.33 -11.55
CA SER A 555 -9.61 21.38 -10.11
C SER A 555 -8.47 22.34 -9.78
N GLU A 556 -7.38 22.30 -10.55
CA GLU A 556 -6.25 23.22 -10.39
C GLU A 556 -6.67 24.68 -10.65
N GLU A 557 -7.48 24.91 -11.67
CA GLU A 557 -8.00 26.24 -11.98
C GLU A 557 -8.84 26.80 -10.83
N TYR A 558 -9.78 26.02 -10.33
CA TYR A 558 -10.65 26.46 -9.23
C TYR A 558 -9.91 26.61 -7.90
N MET A 559 -8.93 25.77 -7.62
CA MET A 559 -8.08 25.95 -6.44
C MET A 559 -7.32 27.27 -6.50
N LYS A 560 -6.73 27.62 -7.65
CA LYS A 560 -6.07 28.91 -7.85
C LYS A 560 -7.05 30.09 -7.68
N LYS A 561 -8.28 29.98 -8.18
CA LYS A 561 -9.32 31.00 -7.98
C LYS A 561 -9.66 31.20 -6.49
N ILE A 562 -9.75 30.10 -5.73
CA ILE A 562 -10.01 30.18 -4.28
C ILE A 562 -8.84 30.79 -3.54
N GLU A 563 -7.61 30.39 -3.86
CA GLU A 563 -6.38 30.90 -3.24
C GLU A 563 -6.14 32.39 -3.49
N SER A 564 -6.52 32.88 -4.68
CA SER A 564 -6.37 34.27 -5.09
C SER A 564 -7.61 35.14 -4.84
N PHE A 565 -8.60 34.60 -4.12
CA PHE A 565 -9.84 35.32 -3.87
C PHE A 565 -9.61 36.57 -3.00
N GLU A 566 -10.24 37.68 -3.41
CA GLU A 566 -10.38 38.89 -2.61
C GLU A 566 -11.87 39.24 -2.48
N GLU A 567 -12.30 39.67 -1.29
CA GLU A 567 -13.68 40.13 -1.08
C GLU A 567 -14.03 41.32 -1.98
N TYR A 568 -15.20 41.28 -2.55
CA TYR A 568 -15.72 42.35 -3.40
C TYR A 568 -17.21 42.59 -3.13
N THR A 569 -17.69 43.74 -3.56
CA THR A 569 -19.14 44.05 -3.53
C THR A 569 -19.75 43.72 -4.88
N ASP A 570 -20.83 42.94 -4.87
CA ASP A 570 -21.55 42.57 -6.07
C ASP A 570 -22.46 43.70 -6.60
N GLU A 571 -23.14 43.45 -7.70
CA GLU A 571 -24.04 44.40 -8.34
C GLU A 571 -25.28 44.77 -7.47
N SER A 572 -25.61 43.91 -6.48
CA SER A 572 -26.69 44.14 -5.52
C SER A 572 -26.26 45.01 -4.33
N GLY A 573 -24.95 45.28 -4.21
CA GLY A 573 -24.37 46.00 -3.09
C GLY A 573 -24.01 45.12 -1.89
N ASP A 574 -24.07 43.80 -2.04
CA ASP A 574 -23.72 42.83 -1.00
C ASP A 574 -22.24 42.44 -1.06
N THR A 575 -21.62 42.25 0.10
CA THR A 575 -20.24 41.76 0.19
C THR A 575 -20.20 40.27 -0.10
N VAL A 576 -19.48 39.88 -1.15
CA VAL A 576 -19.25 38.46 -1.49
C VAL A 576 -18.07 37.95 -0.65
N THR A 577 -18.36 37.02 0.26
CA THR A 577 -17.35 36.33 1.07
C THR A 577 -16.73 35.17 0.30
N ILE A 578 -15.57 34.66 0.78
CA ILE A 578 -14.98 33.48 0.16
C ILE A 578 -15.90 32.26 0.18
N LYS A 579 -16.76 32.12 1.19
CA LYS A 579 -17.79 31.07 1.22
C LYS A 579 -18.82 31.21 0.12
N ASP A 580 -19.25 32.45 -0.13
CA ASP A 580 -20.24 32.71 -1.20
C ASP A 580 -19.60 32.53 -2.56
N TYR A 581 -18.33 32.92 -2.72
CA TYR A 581 -17.57 32.66 -3.92
C TYR A 581 -17.38 31.16 -4.18
N ILE A 582 -17.02 30.37 -3.16
CA ILE A 582 -16.95 28.90 -3.29
C ILE A 582 -18.29 28.30 -3.70
N LYS A 583 -19.42 28.81 -3.20
CA LYS A 583 -20.76 28.39 -3.64
C LYS A 583 -21.05 28.76 -5.11
N GLN A 584 -20.54 29.88 -5.59
CA GLN A 584 -20.64 30.25 -7.01
C GLN A 584 -19.79 29.29 -7.86
N LEU A 585 -18.53 29.11 -7.51
CA LEU A 585 -17.63 28.16 -8.20
C LEU A 585 -18.21 26.74 -8.20
N ARG A 586 -18.87 26.32 -7.12
CA ARG A 586 -19.55 25.03 -7.07
C ARG A 586 -20.61 24.89 -8.16
N LYS A 587 -21.45 25.90 -8.36
CA LYS A 587 -22.47 25.86 -9.41
C LYS A 587 -21.85 25.72 -10.81
N GLU A 588 -20.77 26.43 -11.05
CA GLU A 588 -20.02 26.34 -12.31
C GLU A 588 -19.38 24.95 -12.47
N PHE A 589 -18.79 24.42 -11.40
CA PHE A 589 -18.16 23.10 -11.39
C PHE A 589 -19.18 21.98 -11.64
N GLU A 590 -20.33 22.03 -10.94
CA GLU A 590 -21.42 21.08 -11.13
C GLU A 590 -22.05 21.15 -12.54
N ALA A 591 -22.02 22.32 -13.19
CA ALA A 591 -22.52 22.52 -14.55
C ALA A 591 -21.49 22.12 -15.63
N ASN A 592 -20.23 21.89 -15.27
CA ASN A 592 -19.19 21.49 -16.20
C ASN A 592 -19.48 20.12 -16.79
N GLU A 593 -19.29 19.97 -18.10
CA GLU A 593 -19.61 18.73 -18.82
C GLU A 593 -18.80 17.53 -18.33
N TYR A 594 -17.51 17.70 -18.00
CA TYR A 594 -16.68 16.60 -17.52
C TYR A 594 -17.05 16.16 -16.12
N TYR A 595 -17.47 17.08 -15.25
CA TYR A 595 -18.03 16.72 -13.95
C TYR A 595 -19.35 15.95 -14.09
N GLN A 596 -20.21 16.34 -15.03
CA GLN A 596 -21.45 15.62 -15.31
C GLN A 596 -21.17 14.22 -15.87
N LEU A 597 -20.20 14.08 -16.79
CA LEU A 597 -19.76 12.78 -17.30
C LEU A 597 -19.13 11.92 -16.20
N PHE A 598 -18.35 12.52 -15.29
CA PHE A 598 -17.78 11.82 -14.15
C PHE A 598 -18.86 11.26 -13.22
N THR A 599 -19.92 12.03 -12.96
CA THR A 599 -20.99 11.70 -12.00
C THR A 599 -22.19 10.98 -12.62
N ASP A 600 -22.17 10.68 -13.91
CA ASP A 600 -23.30 10.04 -14.61
C ASP A 600 -23.54 8.62 -14.11
N ALA A 601 -24.49 8.48 -13.19
CA ALA A 601 -24.89 7.18 -12.63
C ALA A 601 -25.58 6.23 -13.63
N LYS A 602 -25.94 6.71 -14.83
CA LYS A 602 -26.57 5.88 -15.88
C LYS A 602 -25.53 5.25 -16.82
N ASN A 603 -24.35 5.82 -16.88
CA ASN A 603 -23.26 5.32 -17.69
C ASN A 603 -22.37 4.38 -16.87
N GLU A 604 -22.34 3.10 -17.22
CA GLU A 604 -21.54 2.07 -16.55
C GLU A 604 -20.01 2.35 -16.66
N ASP A 605 -19.59 3.12 -17.66
CA ASP A 605 -18.20 3.53 -17.86
C ASP A 605 -17.81 4.78 -17.05
N SER A 606 -18.77 5.50 -16.48
CA SER A 606 -18.46 6.69 -15.69
C SER A 606 -17.66 6.34 -14.44
N PRO A 607 -16.69 7.18 -14.04
CA PRO A 607 -15.91 6.93 -12.83
C PRO A 607 -16.77 6.74 -11.58
N TYR A 608 -17.83 7.51 -11.44
CA TYR A 608 -18.79 7.37 -10.33
C TYR A 608 -19.47 6.00 -10.30
N SER A 609 -19.95 5.51 -11.45
CA SER A 609 -20.61 4.21 -11.54
C SER A 609 -19.65 3.08 -11.25
N GLN A 610 -18.43 3.15 -11.74
CA GLN A 610 -17.37 2.20 -11.46
C GLN A 610 -17.08 2.14 -9.95
N TYR A 611 -16.84 3.29 -9.32
CA TYR A 611 -16.59 3.38 -7.89
C TYR A 611 -17.77 2.86 -7.06
N ASN A 612 -19.00 3.26 -7.41
CA ASN A 612 -20.18 2.83 -6.67
C ASN A 612 -20.45 1.33 -6.81
N ALA A 613 -20.21 0.76 -7.98
CA ALA A 613 -20.30 -0.69 -8.19
C ALA A 613 -19.25 -1.45 -7.37
N TRP A 614 -18.00 -0.98 -7.35
CA TRP A 614 -16.94 -1.55 -6.52
C TRP A 614 -17.26 -1.38 -5.04
N TYR A 615 -17.59 -0.18 -4.59
CA TYR A 615 -17.89 0.10 -3.19
C TYR A 615 -19.03 -0.76 -2.64
N THR A 616 -20.05 -1.00 -3.45
CA THR A 616 -21.19 -1.85 -3.07
C THR A 616 -20.80 -3.32 -2.93
N LYS A 617 -19.80 -3.78 -3.71
CA LYS A 617 -19.35 -5.18 -3.74
C LYS A 617 -18.18 -5.45 -2.79
N ALA A 618 -17.19 -4.59 -2.78
CA ALA A 618 -15.89 -4.81 -2.17
C ALA A 618 -15.42 -3.69 -1.23
N GLY A 619 -16.11 -2.56 -1.22
CA GLY A 619 -15.74 -1.42 -0.38
C GLY A 619 -15.66 -1.77 1.09
N PRO A 620 -14.88 -1.03 1.90
CA PRO A 620 -14.77 -1.24 3.33
C PRO A 620 -16.16 -1.11 3.95
N GLN A 621 -16.79 -2.23 4.19
CA GLN A 621 -18.04 -2.25 4.94
C GLN A 621 -17.67 -1.95 6.38
N SER A 622 -18.17 -0.84 6.90
CA SER A 622 -18.13 -0.57 8.32
C SER A 622 -18.56 -1.83 9.05
N SER A 623 -17.63 -2.46 9.76
CA SER A 623 -18.00 -3.42 10.79
C SER A 623 -18.83 -2.66 11.81
N MET A 624 -20.17 -2.64 11.66
CA MET A 624 -21.06 -2.34 12.75
C MET A 624 -20.98 -3.42 13.82
#